data_aec2763a8cb2820d27249fca49443c3c
#
_entry.id   aec2763a8cb2820d27249fca49443c3c
#
_cell.length_a   1.000
_cell.length_b   1.000
_cell.length_c   1.000
_cell.angle_alpha   90.00
_cell.angle_beta   90.00
_cell.angle_gamma   90.00
#
_symmetry.space_group_name_H-M   'P 1'
#
loop_
_entity.id
_entity.type
_entity.pdbx_description
1 polymer ?
#
loop_
_entity_poly.entity_id
_entity_poly.type
_entity_poly.pdbx_seq_one_letter_code
_entity_poly.pdbx_strand_id
1 'polypeptide(L)'
;MSLKKTDQVIDEFSKRLFIVEGEVTDLLTSETMQNLNASMQTATGAIAVGSALVGQIGNAALASFAASDEGIEVSDFAIEITDNCNQKHYFKGCFPVVIFKKGDMVKVIAEPLSGQNKYARAVAVIDQQNNYTWTGQEVVKGRIRYRVFVMKLFGAISIIVVIFALLFDFFITNSIKQMLINNIGIQIISFLFILVFIFIGWRVGASFDGQSIELEAILKKLGFNKPSMASLNDFSVSSVNRKNKINMDEYPDRWEQYTYRLDLAKKYDEEKYGKK
;
A
#
# COMPACT_ATOMS: atom_id res chain seq x y z
N MET A 1 9.70 9.78 10.34
CA MET A 1 9.80 9.02 11.59
C MET A 1 11.04 8.14 11.52
N SER A 2 11.73 7.80 12.63
CA SER A 2 12.82 6.81 12.57
C SER A 2 12.23 5.40 12.48
N LEU A 3 12.90 4.47 11.77
CA LEU A 3 12.42 3.08 11.61
C LEU A 3 12.10 2.43 12.95
N LYS A 4 12.97 2.62 13.96
CA LYS A 4 12.77 2.07 15.32
C LYS A 4 11.50 2.60 16.01
N LYS A 5 11.20 3.90 15.84
CA LYS A 5 9.97 4.49 16.39
C LYS A 5 8.71 3.96 15.68
N THR A 6 8.80 3.75 14.36
CA THR A 6 7.71 3.13 13.60
C THR A 6 7.48 1.69 14.02
N ASP A 7 8.56 0.90 14.28
CA ASP A 7 8.44 -0.46 14.79
C ASP A 7 7.68 -0.51 16.11
N GLN A 8 7.99 0.39 17.04
CA GLN A 8 7.29 0.48 18.33
C GLN A 8 5.79 0.76 18.16
N VAL A 9 5.43 1.71 17.29
CA VAL A 9 4.03 2.02 17.00
C VAL A 9 3.30 0.82 16.41
N ILE A 10 3.93 0.09 15.47
CA ILE A 10 3.36 -1.12 14.88
C ILE A 10 3.15 -2.20 15.94
N ASP A 11 4.12 -2.37 16.84
CA ASP A 11 4.04 -3.35 17.92
C ASP A 11 2.91 -3.04 18.90
N GLU A 12 2.78 -1.78 19.30
CA GLU A 12 1.71 -1.31 20.16
C GLU A 12 0.34 -1.45 19.49
N PHE A 13 0.24 -1.10 18.20
CA PHE A 13 -1.00 -1.24 17.45
C PHE A 13 -1.39 -2.71 17.27
N SER A 14 -0.45 -3.57 16.89
CA SER A 14 -0.69 -5.01 16.76
C SER A 14 -1.16 -5.66 18.07
N LYS A 15 -0.70 -5.18 19.23
CA LYS A 15 -1.15 -5.68 20.55
C LYS A 15 -2.59 -5.24 20.86
N ARG A 16 -3.02 -4.07 20.40
CA ARG A 16 -4.41 -3.58 20.58
C ARG A 16 -5.40 -4.30 19.69
N LEU A 17 -4.95 -4.83 18.55
CA LEU A 17 -5.81 -5.59 17.66
C LEU A 17 -6.25 -6.90 18.32
N PHE A 18 -7.51 -7.23 18.18
CA PHE A 18 -8.08 -8.52 18.54
C PHE A 18 -8.74 -9.18 17.34
N ILE A 19 -8.97 -10.47 17.42
CA ILE A 19 -9.54 -11.28 16.34
C ILE A 19 -10.82 -11.94 16.87
N VAL A 20 -11.88 -11.87 16.07
CA VAL A 20 -13.13 -12.60 16.30
C VAL A 20 -13.41 -13.43 15.06
N GLU A 21 -13.76 -14.69 15.27
CA GLU A 21 -14.15 -15.63 14.22
C GLU A 21 -15.59 -16.04 14.44
N GLY A 22 -16.39 -16.06 13.38
CA GLY A 22 -17.78 -16.44 13.48
C GLY A 22 -18.56 -16.24 12.19
N GLU A 23 -19.86 -16.50 12.27
CA GLU A 23 -20.79 -16.32 11.18
C GLU A 23 -21.32 -14.89 11.14
N VAL A 24 -21.42 -14.32 9.96
CA VAL A 24 -22.08 -13.02 9.72
C VAL A 24 -23.58 -13.21 9.90
N THR A 25 -24.12 -12.73 11.02
CA THR A 25 -25.56 -12.83 11.31
C THR A 25 -26.36 -11.66 10.83
N ASP A 26 -25.74 -10.48 10.73
CA ASP A 26 -26.36 -9.29 10.14
C ASP A 26 -25.32 -8.42 9.47
N LEU A 27 -25.70 -7.76 8.36
CA LEU A 27 -24.84 -6.88 7.59
C LEU A 27 -25.63 -5.72 7.02
N LEU A 28 -25.18 -4.52 7.32
CA LEU A 28 -25.63 -3.28 6.70
C LEU A 28 -24.48 -2.67 5.92
N THR A 29 -24.72 -2.33 4.65
CA THR A 29 -23.75 -1.67 3.79
C THR A 29 -24.35 -0.39 3.21
N SER A 30 -23.53 0.63 3.06
CA SER A 30 -23.87 1.87 2.38
C SER A 30 -22.70 2.26 1.50
N GLU A 31 -22.98 2.44 0.21
CA GLU A 31 -21.98 2.98 -0.71
C GLU A 31 -21.93 4.49 -0.56
N THR A 32 -20.76 5.01 -0.31
CA THR A 32 -20.51 6.44 -0.12
C THR A 32 -19.29 6.87 -0.92
N MET A 33 -19.28 8.13 -1.34
CA MET A 33 -18.10 8.73 -1.96
C MET A 33 -17.27 9.35 -0.84
N GLN A 34 -16.14 8.73 -0.51
CA GLN A 34 -15.19 9.32 0.44
C GLN A 34 -14.16 10.18 -0.30
N ASN A 35 -14.14 11.46 0.04
CA ASN A 35 -13.06 12.32 -0.36
C ASN A 35 -11.84 12.03 0.53
N LEU A 36 -11.00 11.09 0.11
CA LEU A 36 -9.75 10.73 0.81
C LEU A 36 -8.77 11.90 0.91
N ASN A 37 -9.03 12.97 0.17
CA ASN A 37 -8.18 14.15 0.12
C ASN A 37 -8.38 15.10 1.31
N ALA A 38 -9.46 14.99 2.07
CA ALA A 38 -9.71 15.90 3.18
C ALA A 38 -8.64 15.81 4.29
N SER A 39 -8.11 14.62 4.57
CA SER A 39 -6.97 14.46 5.49
C SER A 39 -5.59 14.66 4.82
N MET A 40 -5.50 14.38 3.52
CA MET A 40 -4.30 14.67 2.73
C MET A 40 -4.19 16.13 2.33
N GLN A 41 -5.28 16.86 2.12
CA GLN A 41 -5.25 18.30 1.80
C GLN A 41 -4.56 19.14 2.89
N THR A 42 -4.69 18.78 4.15
CA THR A 42 -3.96 19.44 5.25
C THR A 42 -2.46 19.08 5.25
N ALA A 43 -2.09 17.88 4.80
CA ALA A 43 -0.70 17.47 4.69
C ALA A 43 -0.07 17.86 3.33
N THR A 44 -0.85 17.81 2.23
CA THR A 44 -0.39 18.15 0.87
C THR A 44 -0.37 19.66 0.61
N GLY A 45 -1.14 20.47 1.33
CA GLY A 45 -1.04 21.93 1.25
C GLY A 45 0.39 22.43 1.51
N ALA A 46 1.09 21.80 2.46
CA ALA A 46 2.50 22.12 2.75
C ALA A 46 3.49 21.46 1.75
N ILE A 47 3.15 20.32 1.18
CA ILE A 47 3.98 19.60 0.20
C ILE A 47 3.77 20.15 -1.21
N ALA A 48 2.54 20.59 -1.58
CA ALA A 48 2.24 21.16 -2.88
C ALA A 48 2.96 22.48 -3.11
N VAL A 49 3.13 23.31 -2.09
CA VAL A 49 3.93 24.54 -2.17
C VAL A 49 5.42 24.24 -2.34
N GLY A 50 5.94 23.19 -1.72
CA GLY A 50 7.34 22.74 -1.86
C GLY A 50 7.62 22.01 -3.17
N SER A 51 6.67 21.25 -3.71
CA SER A 51 6.84 20.43 -4.92
C SER A 51 6.58 21.23 -6.22
N ALA A 52 5.75 22.27 -6.19
CA ALA A 52 5.60 23.20 -7.30
C ALA A 52 6.91 23.96 -7.60
N LEU A 53 7.76 24.14 -6.60
CA LEU A 53 9.09 24.78 -6.75
C LEU A 53 10.16 23.84 -7.33
N VAL A 54 9.94 22.53 -7.36
CA VAL A 54 10.92 21.52 -7.83
C VAL A 54 10.50 20.85 -9.14
N GLY A 55 9.41 21.30 -9.78
CA GLY A 55 9.00 20.84 -11.12
C GLY A 55 8.61 19.35 -11.20
N GLN A 56 8.02 18.80 -10.16
CA GLN A 56 7.68 17.38 -10.11
C GLN A 56 6.37 17.08 -10.85
N ILE A 57 6.47 16.63 -12.10
CA ILE A 57 5.36 16.19 -12.95
C ILE A 57 4.57 15.02 -12.31
N GLY A 58 5.23 14.15 -11.55
CA GLY A 58 4.56 13.02 -10.86
C GLY A 58 3.66 13.45 -9.69
N ASN A 59 4.04 14.51 -8.97
CA ASN A 59 3.20 15.07 -7.91
C ASN A 59 2.10 15.98 -8.45
N ALA A 60 2.28 16.58 -9.64
CA ALA A 60 1.21 17.30 -10.32
C ALA A 60 0.10 16.35 -10.78
N ALA A 61 0.43 15.13 -11.22
CA ALA A 61 -0.56 14.09 -11.53
C ALA A 61 -1.27 13.60 -10.27
N LEU A 62 -0.54 13.32 -9.17
CA LEU A 62 -1.12 12.99 -7.87
C LEU A 62 -1.92 14.17 -7.29
N ALA A 63 -1.47 15.41 -7.46
CA ALA A 63 -2.21 16.60 -7.05
C ALA A 63 -3.43 16.87 -7.93
N SER A 64 -3.44 16.49 -9.22
CA SER A 64 -4.63 16.58 -10.07
C SER A 64 -5.66 15.51 -9.72
N PHE A 65 -5.25 14.31 -9.33
CA PHE A 65 -6.13 13.32 -8.73
C PHE A 65 -6.63 13.76 -7.34
N ALA A 66 -5.79 14.48 -6.58
CA ALA A 66 -6.16 15.04 -5.29
C ALA A 66 -7.08 16.27 -5.40
N ALA A 67 -7.07 16.96 -6.53
CA ALA A 67 -7.90 18.14 -6.80
C ALA A 67 -9.22 17.78 -7.53
N SER A 68 -9.38 16.54 -8.01
CA SER A 68 -10.68 16.08 -8.46
C SER A 68 -11.58 15.94 -7.24
N ASP A 69 -12.68 16.68 -7.19
CA ASP A 69 -13.74 16.56 -6.18
C ASP A 69 -14.48 15.20 -6.25
N GLU A 70 -14.06 14.33 -7.16
CA GLU A 70 -14.54 12.97 -7.29
C GLU A 70 -13.87 12.11 -6.21
N GLY A 71 -14.57 11.93 -5.11
CA GLY A 71 -14.20 10.99 -4.05
C GLY A 71 -14.04 9.57 -4.59
N ILE A 72 -13.32 8.73 -3.87
CA ILE A 72 -13.29 7.31 -4.18
C ILE A 72 -14.55 6.68 -3.58
N GLU A 73 -15.27 5.93 -4.40
CA GLU A 73 -16.38 5.13 -3.92
C GLU A 73 -15.87 4.11 -2.90
N VAL A 74 -16.48 4.07 -1.74
CA VAL A 74 -16.17 3.14 -0.65
C VAL A 74 -17.47 2.61 -0.07
N SER A 75 -17.39 1.41 0.51
CA SER A 75 -18.52 0.79 1.18
C SER A 75 -18.32 0.89 2.68
N ASP A 76 -19.08 1.77 3.31
CA ASP A 76 -19.24 1.74 4.77
C ASP A 76 -20.08 0.53 5.16
N PHE A 77 -19.69 -0.16 6.21
CA PHE A 77 -20.44 -1.31 6.67
C PHE A 77 -20.54 -1.37 8.21
N ALA A 78 -21.63 -1.96 8.67
CA ALA A 78 -21.80 -2.43 10.03
C ALA A 78 -22.17 -3.91 9.99
N ILE A 79 -21.46 -4.73 10.76
CA ILE A 79 -21.59 -6.19 10.75
C ILE A 79 -21.80 -6.71 12.16
N GLU A 80 -22.73 -7.64 12.32
CA GLU A 80 -22.88 -8.47 13.51
C GLU A 80 -22.32 -9.85 13.20
N ILE A 81 -21.45 -10.36 14.07
CA ILE A 81 -20.88 -11.69 14.00
C ILE A 81 -21.26 -12.45 15.25
N THR A 82 -21.73 -13.68 15.05
CA THR A 82 -21.94 -14.62 16.15
C THR A 82 -20.77 -15.60 16.17
N ASP A 83 -20.05 -15.62 17.28
CA ASP A 83 -18.91 -16.53 17.46
C ASP A 83 -19.35 -17.95 17.83
N ASN A 84 -18.40 -18.88 17.93
CA ASN A 84 -18.65 -20.28 18.29
C ASN A 84 -19.24 -20.46 19.71
N CYS A 85 -19.15 -19.43 20.56
CA CYS A 85 -19.74 -19.40 21.89
C CYS A 85 -21.15 -18.76 21.89
N ASN A 86 -21.71 -18.51 20.71
CA ASN A 86 -23.00 -17.83 20.51
C ASN A 86 -23.04 -16.41 21.05
N GLN A 87 -21.87 -15.74 21.18
CA GLN A 87 -21.76 -14.35 21.57
C GLN A 87 -21.79 -13.46 20.33
N LYS A 88 -22.51 -12.34 20.43
CA LYS A 88 -22.66 -11.38 19.36
C LYS A 88 -21.62 -10.27 19.49
N HIS A 89 -20.88 -10.05 18.43
CA HIS A 89 -19.89 -9.00 18.29
C HIS A 89 -20.27 -8.03 17.17
N TYR A 90 -20.05 -6.76 17.39
CA TYR A 90 -20.48 -5.71 16.47
C TYR A 90 -19.25 -4.93 15.97
N PHE A 91 -19.15 -4.84 14.66
CA PHE A 91 -18.05 -4.13 14.01
C PHE A 91 -18.59 -3.12 13.01
N LYS A 92 -17.81 -2.09 12.79
CA LYS A 92 -18.02 -1.14 11.69
C LYS A 92 -16.70 -0.86 11.00
N GLY A 93 -16.76 -0.62 9.71
CA GLY A 93 -15.57 -0.35 8.89
C GLY A 93 -15.95 0.31 7.59
N CYS A 94 -14.91 0.66 6.84
CA CYS A 94 -15.02 1.25 5.52
C CYS A 94 -13.96 0.62 4.64
N PHE A 95 -14.41 -0.12 3.62
CA PHE A 95 -13.52 -0.78 2.67
C PHE A 95 -13.85 -0.33 1.23
N PRO A 96 -12.90 -0.46 0.29
CA PRO A 96 -13.17 -0.18 -1.12
C PRO A 96 -14.31 -1.04 -1.67
N VAL A 97 -14.47 -2.26 -1.16
CA VAL A 97 -15.51 -3.19 -1.56
C VAL A 97 -15.89 -4.09 -0.40
N VAL A 98 -17.17 -4.42 -0.29
CA VAL A 98 -17.72 -5.37 0.67
C VAL A 98 -18.50 -6.41 -0.11
N ILE A 99 -17.97 -7.64 -0.20
CA ILE A 99 -18.62 -8.76 -0.93
C ILE A 99 -18.97 -9.94 -0.02
N PHE A 100 -18.52 -9.93 1.24
CA PHE A 100 -19.00 -10.90 2.22
C PHE A 100 -20.46 -10.64 2.55
N LYS A 101 -21.19 -11.70 2.89
CA LYS A 101 -22.65 -11.72 3.03
C LYS A 101 -23.04 -12.36 4.35
N LYS A 102 -24.31 -12.18 4.72
CA LYS A 102 -24.94 -12.92 5.81
C LYS A 102 -24.83 -14.44 5.57
N GLY A 103 -24.38 -15.16 6.57
CA GLY A 103 -24.11 -16.60 6.52
C GLY A 103 -22.65 -16.95 6.23
N ASP A 104 -21.82 -15.99 5.84
CA ASP A 104 -20.39 -16.27 5.60
C ASP A 104 -19.65 -16.45 6.91
N MET A 105 -18.73 -17.41 6.94
CA MET A 105 -17.78 -17.60 8.04
C MET A 105 -16.58 -16.70 7.84
N VAL A 106 -16.43 -15.73 8.72
CA VAL A 106 -15.38 -14.72 8.60
C VAL A 106 -14.52 -14.65 9.88
N LYS A 107 -13.31 -14.16 9.67
CA LYS A 107 -12.40 -13.74 10.73
C LYS A 107 -12.23 -12.22 10.64
N VAL A 108 -12.69 -11.50 11.65
CA VAL A 108 -12.55 -10.04 11.72
C VAL A 108 -11.37 -9.69 12.61
N ILE A 109 -10.48 -8.86 12.08
CA ILE A 109 -9.43 -8.21 12.85
C ILE A 109 -9.92 -6.82 13.17
N ALA A 110 -9.97 -6.48 14.44
CA ALA A 110 -10.58 -5.24 14.88
C ALA A 110 -9.74 -4.51 15.94
N GLU A 111 -9.94 -3.21 16.00
CA GLU A 111 -9.42 -2.32 17.03
C GLU A 111 -10.59 -1.89 17.93
N PRO A 112 -10.44 -1.95 19.27
CA PRO A 112 -11.45 -1.43 20.18
C PRO A 112 -11.57 0.09 20.00
N LEU A 113 -12.80 0.59 19.89
CA LEU A 113 -13.04 2.03 19.89
C LEU A 113 -12.98 2.56 21.32
N SER A 114 -12.42 3.77 21.48
CA SER A 114 -12.38 4.46 22.76
C SER A 114 -13.80 4.83 23.21
N GLY A 115 -14.11 4.60 24.50
CA GLY A 115 -15.41 4.89 25.11
C GLY A 115 -16.30 3.65 25.23
N GLN A 116 -17.54 3.85 25.68
CA GLN A 116 -18.55 2.77 25.86
C GLN A 116 -19.26 2.42 24.53
N ASN A 117 -18.52 2.26 23.46
CA ASN A 117 -19.08 1.92 22.17
C ASN A 117 -19.34 0.40 22.07
N LYS A 118 -20.55 0.05 21.65
CA LYS A 118 -20.93 -1.33 21.33
C LYS A 118 -20.12 -1.89 20.15
N TYR A 119 -19.63 -1.00 19.28
CA TYR A 119 -18.92 -1.35 18.05
C TYR A 119 -17.41 -1.25 18.22
N ALA A 120 -16.68 -2.19 17.58
CA ALA A 120 -15.25 -2.06 17.34
C ALA A 120 -14.99 -1.69 15.86
N ARG A 121 -13.83 -1.11 15.56
CA ARG A 121 -13.43 -0.80 14.19
C ARG A 121 -12.84 -2.03 13.53
N ALA A 122 -13.49 -2.55 12.49
CA ALA A 122 -12.91 -3.58 11.65
C ALA A 122 -11.78 -2.97 10.81
N VAL A 123 -10.57 -3.50 10.95
CA VAL A 123 -9.40 -3.10 10.15
C VAL A 123 -9.13 -4.07 9.01
N ALA A 124 -9.55 -5.33 9.16
CA ALA A 124 -9.57 -6.32 8.09
C ALA A 124 -10.66 -7.37 8.35
N VAL A 125 -11.22 -7.88 7.26
CA VAL A 125 -12.14 -9.02 7.27
C VAL A 125 -11.56 -10.10 6.35
N ILE A 126 -11.58 -11.35 6.79
CA ILE A 126 -11.03 -12.50 6.07
C ILE A 126 -12.15 -13.52 5.93
N ASP A 127 -12.48 -13.89 4.71
CA ASP A 127 -13.33 -15.02 4.40
C ASP A 127 -12.54 -16.33 4.65
N GLN A 128 -13.05 -17.18 5.52
CA GLN A 128 -12.37 -18.42 5.88
C GLN A 128 -12.49 -19.50 4.79
N GLN A 129 -13.50 -19.42 3.93
CA GLN A 129 -13.72 -20.42 2.88
C GLN A 129 -12.78 -20.20 1.69
N ASN A 130 -12.69 -18.95 1.22
CA ASN A 130 -11.94 -18.61 0.02
C ASN A 130 -10.55 -18.01 0.32
N ASN A 131 -10.23 -17.75 1.59
CA ASN A 131 -9.03 -17.03 2.03
C ASN A 131 -8.90 -15.65 1.40
N TYR A 132 -10.03 -15.00 1.09
CA TYR A 132 -10.07 -13.62 0.65
C TYR A 132 -9.96 -12.70 1.85
N THR A 133 -9.28 -11.57 1.65
CA THR A 133 -9.19 -10.54 2.68
C THR A 133 -9.49 -9.17 2.11
N TRP A 134 -10.15 -8.36 2.91
CA TRP A 134 -10.51 -6.98 2.63
C TRP A 134 -9.97 -6.10 3.74
N THR A 135 -9.49 -4.93 3.38
CA THR A 135 -8.94 -3.93 4.31
C THR A 135 -9.17 -2.53 3.74
N GLY A 136 -8.85 -1.50 4.50
CA GLY A 136 -8.90 -0.12 4.02
C GLY A 136 -8.05 0.08 2.77
N GLN A 137 -8.44 1.01 1.92
CA GLN A 137 -7.81 1.22 0.61
C GLN A 137 -6.31 1.54 0.68
N GLU A 138 -5.89 2.27 1.69
CA GLU A 138 -4.49 2.67 1.87
C GLU A 138 -3.61 1.56 2.46
N VAL A 139 -4.25 0.49 2.96
CA VAL A 139 -3.62 -0.58 3.75
C VAL A 139 -3.22 -1.73 2.83
N VAL A 140 -2.26 -1.50 1.93
CA VAL A 140 -1.91 -2.49 0.89
C VAL A 140 -0.43 -2.83 0.78
N LYS A 141 0.48 -1.95 1.25
CA LYS A 141 1.94 -2.17 1.15
C LYS A 141 2.66 -1.87 2.46
N GLY A 142 3.62 -2.71 2.83
CA GLY A 142 4.53 -2.47 3.94
C GLY A 142 5.55 -1.37 3.62
N ARG A 143 6.02 -0.67 4.65
CA ARG A 143 6.88 0.53 4.54
C ARG A 143 8.18 0.29 3.76
N ILE A 144 8.89 -0.84 3.99
CA ILE A 144 10.13 -1.12 3.27
C ILE A 144 9.82 -1.41 1.80
N ARG A 145 8.69 -2.05 1.51
CA ARG A 145 8.24 -2.27 0.14
C ARG A 145 7.99 -0.95 -0.60
N TYR A 146 7.37 0.05 0.07
CA TYR A 146 7.22 1.40 -0.48
C TYR A 146 8.57 2.07 -0.72
N ARG A 147 9.47 2.07 0.26
CA ARG A 147 10.80 2.70 0.13
C ARG A 147 11.59 2.10 -1.02
N VAL A 148 11.63 0.77 -1.13
CA VAL A 148 12.32 0.08 -2.23
C VAL A 148 11.69 0.40 -3.59
N PHE A 149 10.36 0.50 -3.66
CA PHE A 149 9.67 0.88 -4.89
C PHE A 149 10.06 2.29 -5.34
N VAL A 150 9.95 3.28 -4.45
CA VAL A 150 10.29 4.68 -4.76
C VAL A 150 11.78 4.83 -5.08
N MET A 151 12.66 4.16 -4.34
CA MET A 151 14.09 4.14 -4.61
C MET A 151 14.41 3.60 -6.02
N LYS A 152 13.75 2.51 -6.43
CA LYS A 152 13.91 1.96 -7.79
C LYS A 152 13.39 2.92 -8.86
N LEU A 153 12.27 3.59 -8.61
CA LEU A 153 11.69 4.57 -9.53
C LEU A 153 12.64 5.75 -9.74
N PHE A 154 13.16 6.35 -8.66
CA PHE A 154 14.10 7.45 -8.74
C PHE A 154 15.44 7.04 -9.37
N GLY A 155 15.91 5.82 -9.07
CA GLY A 155 17.08 5.24 -9.73
C GLY A 155 16.88 5.07 -11.24
N ALA A 156 15.75 4.55 -11.67
CA ALA A 156 15.43 4.42 -13.09
C ALA A 156 15.36 5.78 -13.81
N ILE A 157 14.68 6.76 -13.20
CA ILE A 157 14.61 8.12 -13.74
C ILE A 157 16.02 8.74 -13.87
N SER A 158 16.86 8.60 -12.84
CA SER A 158 18.22 9.15 -12.88
C SER A 158 19.08 8.52 -13.96
N ILE A 159 18.94 7.20 -14.18
CA ILE A 159 19.64 6.50 -15.27
C ILE A 159 19.19 7.03 -16.64
N ILE A 160 17.88 7.21 -16.85
CA ILE A 160 17.34 7.78 -18.08
C ILE A 160 17.93 9.18 -18.34
N VAL A 161 17.93 10.05 -17.32
CA VAL A 161 18.50 11.41 -17.43
C VAL A 161 19.98 11.37 -17.80
N VAL A 162 20.76 10.48 -17.17
CA VAL A 162 22.19 10.30 -17.48
C VAL A 162 22.37 9.82 -18.93
N ILE A 163 21.58 8.85 -19.40
CA ILE A 163 21.64 8.38 -20.78
C ILE A 163 21.36 9.53 -21.75
N PHE A 164 20.32 10.34 -21.51
CA PHE A 164 20.03 11.49 -22.36
C PHE A 164 21.16 12.51 -22.35
N ALA A 165 21.77 12.79 -21.20
CA ALA A 165 22.89 13.71 -21.10
C ALA A 165 24.12 13.20 -21.91
N LEU A 166 24.40 11.90 -21.81
CA LEU A 166 25.49 11.28 -22.57
C LEU A 166 25.22 11.25 -24.08
N LEU A 167 23.98 10.98 -24.50
CA LEU A 167 23.59 11.06 -25.91
C LEU A 167 23.74 12.49 -26.45
N PHE A 168 23.34 13.50 -25.68
CA PHE A 168 23.47 14.89 -26.04
C PHE A 168 24.94 15.31 -26.21
N ASP A 169 25.82 14.90 -25.29
CA ASP A 169 27.26 15.12 -25.40
C ASP A 169 27.85 14.44 -26.64
N PHE A 170 27.42 13.22 -26.94
CA PHE A 170 27.81 12.50 -28.16
C PHE A 170 27.43 13.27 -29.44
N PHE A 171 26.21 13.80 -29.51
CA PHE A 171 25.79 14.59 -30.69
C PHE A 171 26.59 15.89 -30.88
N ILE A 172 27.06 16.51 -29.80
CA ILE A 172 27.88 17.73 -29.85
C ILE A 172 29.32 17.38 -30.24
N THR A 173 29.91 16.33 -29.65
CA THR A 173 31.34 16.02 -29.82
C THR A 173 31.64 15.15 -31.04
N ASN A 174 30.63 14.51 -31.63
CA ASN A 174 30.78 13.57 -32.77
C ASN A 174 31.82 12.47 -32.57
N SER A 175 32.25 12.15 -31.35
CA SER A 175 33.30 11.21 -31.05
C SER A 175 33.06 10.44 -29.74
N ILE A 176 32.69 9.15 -29.88
CA ILE A 176 32.54 8.23 -28.73
C ILE A 176 33.85 8.11 -27.93
N LYS A 177 35.00 8.12 -28.65
CA LYS A 177 36.31 7.94 -28.03
C LYS A 177 36.71 9.11 -27.15
N GLN A 178 36.36 10.33 -27.54
CA GLN A 178 36.59 11.56 -26.77
C GLN A 178 35.67 11.65 -25.55
N MET A 179 34.41 11.20 -25.68
CA MET A 179 33.43 11.10 -24.63
C MET A 179 33.83 10.12 -23.51
N LEU A 180 34.30 8.93 -23.86
CA LEU A 180 34.62 7.87 -22.88
C LEU A 180 36.00 8.02 -22.22
N ILE A 181 37.01 8.56 -22.92
CA ILE A 181 38.40 8.60 -22.44
C ILE A 181 38.73 9.92 -21.74
N ASN A 182 38.21 11.06 -22.25
CA ASN A 182 38.56 12.37 -21.70
C ASN A 182 37.62 12.85 -20.58
N ASN A 183 36.58 12.12 -20.24
CA ASN A 183 35.53 12.57 -19.30
C ASN A 183 35.32 11.67 -18.08
N ILE A 184 36.41 11.18 -17.45
CA ILE A 184 36.32 10.48 -16.14
C ILE A 184 35.51 11.34 -15.13
N GLY A 185 35.65 12.67 -15.20
CA GLY A 185 34.87 13.59 -14.36
C GLY A 185 33.37 13.48 -14.58
N ILE A 186 32.91 13.39 -15.83
CA ILE A 186 31.48 13.22 -16.16
C ILE A 186 30.95 11.88 -15.66
N GLN A 187 31.72 10.82 -15.78
CA GLN A 187 31.32 9.50 -15.28
C GLN A 187 31.15 9.49 -13.76
N ILE A 188 32.10 10.11 -13.04
CA ILE A 188 32.01 10.25 -11.56
C ILE A 188 30.81 11.09 -11.18
N ILE A 189 30.58 12.23 -11.83
CA ILE A 189 29.43 13.08 -11.58
C ILE A 189 28.13 12.35 -11.85
N SER A 190 28.02 11.62 -12.96
CA SER A 190 26.84 10.81 -13.30
C SER A 190 26.57 9.73 -12.26
N PHE A 191 27.60 9.05 -11.78
CA PHE A 191 27.47 8.05 -10.74
C PHE A 191 26.99 8.66 -9.41
N LEU A 192 27.59 9.77 -9.00
CA LEU A 192 27.16 10.50 -7.80
C LEU A 192 25.73 11.01 -7.92
N PHE A 193 25.33 11.49 -9.10
CA PHE A 193 23.98 11.92 -9.38
C PHE A 193 22.98 10.77 -9.17
N ILE A 194 23.23 9.57 -9.70
CA ILE A 194 22.40 8.39 -9.52
C ILE A 194 22.30 8.04 -8.02
N LEU A 195 23.40 8.04 -7.27
CA LEU A 195 23.40 7.75 -5.84
C LEU A 195 22.55 8.76 -5.04
N VAL A 196 22.65 10.03 -5.36
CA VAL A 196 21.85 11.10 -4.73
C VAL A 196 20.36 10.86 -5.00
N PHE A 197 19.97 10.55 -6.23
CA PHE A 197 18.56 10.27 -6.57
C PHE A 197 18.04 9.00 -5.87
N ILE A 198 18.83 7.95 -5.76
CA ILE A 198 18.49 6.75 -4.98
C ILE A 198 18.26 7.11 -3.51
N PHE A 199 19.12 7.94 -2.92
CA PHE A 199 18.96 8.41 -1.54
C PHE A 199 17.70 9.27 -1.37
N ILE A 200 17.44 10.20 -2.30
CA ILE A 200 16.19 10.99 -2.32
C ILE A 200 14.98 10.06 -2.39
N GLY A 201 15.01 9.07 -3.29
CA GLY A 201 13.93 8.08 -3.41
C GLY A 201 13.68 7.32 -2.11
N TRP A 202 14.73 6.93 -1.37
CA TRP A 202 14.62 6.32 -0.05
C TRP A 202 13.95 7.26 0.97
N ARG A 203 14.32 8.54 0.95
CA ARG A 203 13.74 9.55 1.85
C ARG A 203 12.27 9.85 1.51
N VAL A 204 11.95 9.98 0.23
CA VAL A 204 10.57 10.15 -0.23
C VAL A 204 9.73 8.93 0.12
N GLY A 205 10.25 7.72 -0.08
CA GLY A 205 9.57 6.50 0.33
C GLY A 205 9.26 6.43 1.83
N ALA A 206 10.07 7.10 2.67
CA ALA A 206 9.83 7.18 4.10
C ALA A 206 8.61 8.02 4.50
N SER A 207 8.10 8.89 3.62
CA SER A 207 6.87 9.65 3.89
C SER A 207 5.62 8.74 3.94
N PHE A 208 5.69 7.57 3.29
CA PHE A 208 4.61 6.59 3.28
C PHE A 208 4.64 5.61 4.47
N ASP A 209 5.61 5.72 5.38
CA ASP A 209 5.69 4.83 6.54
C ASP A 209 4.42 4.87 7.40
N GLY A 210 3.79 6.03 7.53
CA GLY A 210 2.54 6.19 8.29
C GLY A 210 1.38 5.36 7.75
N GLN A 211 1.24 5.28 6.44
CA GLN A 211 0.18 4.51 5.75
C GLN A 211 0.37 3.00 5.90
N SER A 212 1.63 2.55 6.11
CA SER A 212 1.95 1.13 6.22
C SER A 212 1.75 0.56 7.63
N ILE A 213 1.56 1.40 8.66
CA ILE A 213 1.48 0.97 10.06
C ILE A 213 0.33 -0.02 10.26
N GLU A 214 -0.85 0.29 9.75
CA GLU A 214 -2.03 -0.54 9.90
C GLU A 214 -1.85 -1.90 9.24
N LEU A 215 -1.38 -1.94 7.99
CA LEU A 215 -1.10 -3.20 7.30
C LEU A 215 -0.07 -4.05 8.06
N GLU A 216 1.06 -3.45 8.44
CA GLU A 216 2.12 -4.20 9.12
C GLU A 216 1.65 -4.76 10.46
N ALA A 217 0.80 -4.03 11.19
CA ALA A 217 0.20 -4.50 12.43
C ALA A 217 -0.78 -5.66 12.20
N ILE A 218 -1.63 -5.57 11.17
CA ILE A 218 -2.54 -6.65 10.75
C ILE A 218 -1.74 -7.92 10.39
N LEU A 219 -0.76 -7.79 9.49
CA LEU A 219 0.05 -8.92 9.04
C LEU A 219 0.89 -9.52 10.17
N LYS A 220 1.39 -8.69 11.08
CA LYS A 220 2.08 -9.15 12.29
C LYS A 220 1.15 -9.96 13.18
N LYS A 221 -0.09 -9.50 13.37
CA LYS A 221 -1.14 -10.22 14.12
C LYS A 221 -1.48 -11.57 13.47
N LEU A 222 -1.39 -11.66 12.13
CA LEU A 222 -1.60 -12.88 11.35
C LEU A 222 -0.37 -13.80 11.28
N GLY A 223 0.75 -13.41 11.91
CA GLY A 223 1.95 -14.25 12.01
C GLY A 223 2.84 -14.22 10.75
N PHE A 224 2.84 -13.13 9.98
CA PHE A 224 3.80 -12.95 8.90
C PHE A 224 5.22 -12.74 9.44
N ASN A 225 6.22 -13.31 8.76
CA ASN A 225 7.62 -13.21 9.14
C ASN A 225 8.20 -11.80 8.86
N LYS A 226 7.79 -11.17 7.75
CA LYS A 226 8.31 -9.87 7.34
C LYS A 226 7.22 -8.91 6.82
N PRO A 227 6.30 -8.42 7.68
CA PRO A 227 5.20 -7.55 7.28
C PRO A 227 5.63 -6.31 6.49
N SER A 228 6.79 -5.72 6.85
CA SER A 228 7.32 -4.51 6.21
C SER A 228 7.68 -4.67 4.72
N MET A 229 7.83 -5.91 4.25
CA MET A 229 8.12 -6.24 2.84
C MET A 229 6.88 -6.76 2.10
N ALA A 230 5.75 -6.92 2.77
CA ALA A 230 4.53 -7.41 2.17
C ALA A 230 3.92 -6.40 1.19
N SER A 231 3.19 -6.91 0.21
CA SER A 231 2.38 -6.14 -0.73
C SER A 231 1.13 -6.95 -1.04
N LEU A 232 -0.02 -6.55 -0.51
CA LEU A 232 -1.28 -7.22 -0.82
C LEU A 232 -1.67 -7.04 -2.28
N ASN A 233 -1.31 -5.92 -2.90
CA ASN A 233 -1.58 -5.69 -4.32
C ASN A 233 -0.99 -6.76 -5.24
N ASP A 234 0.14 -7.36 -4.85
CA ASP A 234 0.76 -8.44 -5.64
C ASP A 234 -0.09 -9.73 -5.61
N PHE A 235 -1.03 -9.82 -4.69
CA PHE A 235 -1.93 -10.93 -4.42
C PHE A 235 -3.41 -10.55 -4.52
N SER A 236 -3.75 -9.39 -5.12
CA SER A 236 -5.13 -9.10 -5.49
C SER A 236 -5.62 -10.15 -6.50
N VAL A 237 -6.92 -10.43 -6.51
CA VAL A 237 -7.52 -11.38 -7.45
C VAL A 237 -7.13 -11.00 -8.88
N SER A 238 -7.24 -9.72 -9.24
CA SER A 238 -6.83 -9.21 -10.55
C SER A 238 -5.36 -9.45 -10.87
N SER A 239 -4.45 -9.26 -9.90
CA SER A 239 -3.01 -9.50 -10.07
C SER A 239 -2.70 -10.98 -10.24
N VAL A 240 -3.40 -11.85 -9.52
CA VAL A 240 -3.27 -13.30 -9.64
C VAL A 240 -3.82 -13.79 -10.98
N ASN A 241 -5.01 -13.32 -11.39
CA ASN A 241 -5.60 -13.63 -12.68
C ASN A 241 -4.66 -13.23 -13.84
N ARG A 242 -4.10 -12.02 -13.78
CA ARG A 242 -3.13 -11.55 -14.79
C ARG A 242 -1.88 -12.41 -14.85
N LYS A 243 -1.32 -12.82 -13.71
CA LYS A 243 -0.17 -13.74 -13.67
C LYS A 243 -0.49 -15.10 -14.30
N ASN A 244 -1.71 -15.57 -14.11
CA ASN A 244 -2.20 -16.83 -14.65
C ASN A 244 -2.75 -16.73 -16.07
N LYS A 245 -2.68 -15.53 -16.69
CA LYS A 245 -3.21 -15.23 -18.04
C LYS A 245 -4.73 -15.48 -18.18
N ILE A 246 -5.46 -15.21 -17.12
CA ILE A 246 -6.93 -15.29 -17.09
C ILE A 246 -7.49 -13.89 -17.33
N ASN A 247 -8.45 -13.75 -18.22
CA ASN A 247 -9.16 -12.49 -18.56
C ASN A 247 -8.22 -11.30 -18.82
N MET A 248 -7.20 -11.52 -19.67
CA MET A 248 -6.19 -10.47 -19.93
C MET A 248 -6.70 -9.28 -20.71
N ASP A 249 -7.77 -9.47 -21.50
CA ASP A 249 -8.30 -8.48 -22.42
C ASP A 249 -9.37 -7.58 -21.79
N GLU A 250 -9.81 -7.90 -20.58
CA GLU A 250 -10.82 -7.13 -19.86
C GLU A 250 -10.20 -6.31 -18.73
N TYR A 251 -10.72 -5.11 -18.52
CA TYR A 251 -10.37 -4.34 -17.33
C TYR A 251 -10.94 -5.05 -16.09
N PRO A 252 -10.13 -5.32 -15.07
CA PRO A 252 -10.58 -6.09 -13.91
C PRO A 252 -11.68 -5.36 -13.15
N ASP A 253 -12.68 -6.11 -12.71
CA ASP A 253 -13.73 -5.61 -11.86
C ASP A 253 -13.17 -5.02 -10.56
N ARG A 254 -13.93 -4.09 -9.98
CA ARG A 254 -13.53 -3.44 -8.73
C ARG A 254 -13.30 -4.44 -7.60
N TRP A 255 -14.15 -5.45 -7.46
CA TRP A 255 -13.97 -6.47 -6.44
C TRP A 255 -12.67 -7.27 -6.62
N GLU A 256 -12.24 -7.56 -7.85
CA GLU A 256 -10.98 -8.25 -8.13
C GLU A 256 -9.76 -7.41 -7.76
N GLN A 257 -9.87 -6.09 -7.87
CA GLN A 257 -8.77 -5.16 -7.56
C GLN A 257 -8.55 -5.02 -6.05
N TYR A 258 -9.62 -5.06 -5.25
CA TYR A 258 -9.59 -4.80 -3.81
C TYR A 258 -9.86 -6.03 -2.93
N THR A 259 -9.89 -7.21 -3.54
CA THR A 259 -9.92 -8.50 -2.84
C THR A 259 -8.57 -9.16 -2.94
N TYR A 260 -8.00 -9.56 -1.81
CA TYR A 260 -6.63 -10.07 -1.73
C TYR A 260 -6.61 -11.54 -1.29
N ARG A 261 -5.77 -12.36 -1.93
CA ARG A 261 -5.53 -13.77 -1.61
C ARG A 261 -4.51 -13.86 -0.47
N LEU A 262 -5.02 -13.94 0.76
CA LEU A 262 -4.19 -13.98 1.96
C LEU A 262 -3.33 -15.26 2.04
N ASP A 263 -3.88 -16.38 1.60
CA ASP A 263 -3.18 -17.67 1.52
C ASP A 263 -1.89 -17.58 0.68
N LEU A 264 -2.00 -16.96 -0.50
CA LEU A 264 -0.85 -16.78 -1.40
C LEU A 264 0.15 -15.78 -0.83
N ALA A 265 -0.33 -14.71 -0.20
CA ALA A 265 0.53 -13.72 0.44
C ALA A 265 1.32 -14.34 1.59
N LYS A 266 0.67 -15.16 2.42
CA LYS A 266 1.30 -15.84 3.56
C LYS A 266 2.30 -16.90 3.09
N LYS A 267 1.93 -17.72 2.11
CA LYS A 267 2.84 -18.69 1.49
C LYS A 267 4.10 -18.03 0.95
N TYR A 268 3.96 -16.92 0.23
CA TYR A 268 5.12 -16.16 -0.28
C TYR A 268 6.01 -15.63 0.85
N ASP A 269 5.42 -15.12 1.94
CA ASP A 269 6.17 -14.64 3.10
C ASP A 269 6.94 -15.78 3.78
N GLU A 270 6.33 -16.95 3.92
CA GLU A 270 6.95 -18.15 4.49
C GLU A 270 8.10 -18.66 3.62
N GLU A 271 7.89 -18.78 2.31
CA GLU A 271 8.91 -19.24 1.36
C GLU A 271 10.13 -18.30 1.31
N LYS A 272 9.91 -17.00 1.40
CA LYS A 272 10.95 -16.00 1.21
C LYS A 272 11.63 -15.57 2.50
N TYR A 273 10.90 -15.54 3.61
CA TYR A 273 11.35 -14.98 4.87
C TYR A 273 11.17 -15.94 6.05
N GLY A 274 10.58 -17.12 5.86
CA GLY A 274 10.50 -18.17 6.88
C GLY A 274 11.90 -18.59 7.31
N LYS A 275 12.07 -18.88 8.57
CA LYS A 275 13.32 -19.49 9.07
C LYS A 275 13.42 -20.89 8.48
N LYS A 276 14.46 -21.13 7.71
CA LYS A 276 14.86 -22.49 7.30
C LYS A 276 15.42 -23.23 8.49
#